data_5b104741ff692e4b7fa7b8503f053995
#
_entry.id   5b104741ff692e4b7fa7b8503f053995
#
_cell.length_a   1.000
_cell.length_b   1.000
_cell.length_c   1.000
_cell.angle_alpha   90.00
_cell.angle_beta   90.00
_cell.angle_gamma   90.00
#
_symmetry.space_group_name_H-M   'P 1'
#
loop_
_entity.id
_entity.type
_entity.pdbx_description
1 polymer ?
#
loop_
_entity_poly.entity_id
_entity_poly.type
_entity_poly.pdbx_seq_one_letter_code
_entity_poly.pdbx_strand_id
1 'polypeptide(L)'
;MNGLTSSADYLHLTKALGHVALSQVPLQILLSPAAYISTSKPSAPSIFAFLTSVPQATVTPYHRLFGRLVVSPLLFGHATLYLLFFVQSAHPEFGLLLYKRVRDLDVQCGLLAVSVAVGLLLFARPRGVTQKGGSKSRAPTGSMQKRRQTFYIVHVLLVAVLCVAAYYHVAQARKYMLQALGAFVLNGACSLVMVRWGK
;
A
#
# COMPACT_ATOMS: atom_id res chain seq x y z
N MET A 1 -24.17 -29.31 -18.24
CA MET A 1 -23.60 -28.54 -17.11
C MET A 1 -22.73 -27.46 -17.73
N ASN A 2 -23.32 -26.26 -17.94
CA ASN A 2 -22.67 -25.18 -18.65
C ASN A 2 -22.09 -24.18 -17.61
N GLY A 3 -20.98 -24.56 -17.01
CA GLY A 3 -20.23 -23.69 -16.12
C GLY A 3 -19.20 -22.84 -16.89
N LEU A 4 -19.68 -22.13 -17.88
CA LEU A 4 -18.89 -21.08 -18.51
C LEU A 4 -19.12 -19.80 -17.73
N THR A 5 -18.33 -19.58 -16.67
CA THR A 5 -17.90 -18.21 -16.41
C THR A 5 -17.27 -17.74 -17.71
N SER A 6 -17.96 -16.85 -18.42
CA SER A 6 -17.47 -16.39 -19.71
C SER A 6 -16.10 -15.72 -19.48
N SER A 7 -15.21 -15.76 -20.45
CA SER A 7 -13.91 -15.08 -20.35
C SER A 7 -14.09 -13.59 -20.01
N ALA A 8 -15.24 -13.00 -20.34
CA ALA A 8 -15.65 -11.68 -19.97
C ALA A 8 -15.86 -11.53 -18.46
N ASP A 9 -16.56 -12.47 -17.80
CA ASP A 9 -16.82 -12.42 -16.35
C ASP A 9 -15.53 -12.54 -15.55
N TYR A 10 -14.60 -13.38 -16.03
CA TYR A 10 -13.28 -13.53 -15.41
C TYR A 10 -12.47 -12.21 -15.46
N LEU A 11 -12.44 -11.55 -16.61
CA LEU A 11 -11.76 -10.27 -16.76
C LEU A 11 -12.44 -9.15 -15.96
N HIS A 12 -13.77 -9.17 -15.85
CA HIS A 12 -14.50 -8.22 -15.00
C HIS A 12 -14.15 -8.42 -13.53
N LEU A 13 -14.12 -9.64 -13.02
CA LEU A 13 -13.68 -9.94 -11.66
C LEU A 13 -12.25 -9.47 -11.40
N THR A 14 -11.33 -9.79 -12.32
CA THR A 14 -9.94 -9.38 -12.23
C THR A 14 -9.81 -7.85 -12.13
N LYS A 15 -10.49 -7.10 -13.00
CA LYS A 15 -10.51 -5.63 -12.95
C LYS A 15 -11.14 -5.11 -11.66
N ALA A 16 -12.25 -5.70 -11.22
CA ALA A 16 -12.94 -5.29 -9.99
C ALA A 16 -12.02 -5.38 -8.77
N LEU A 17 -11.25 -6.46 -8.61
CA LEU A 17 -10.28 -6.61 -7.51
C LEU A 17 -9.25 -5.49 -7.51
N GLY A 18 -8.68 -5.15 -8.67
CA GLY A 18 -7.72 -4.05 -8.80
C GLY A 18 -8.34 -2.70 -8.44
N HIS A 19 -9.55 -2.42 -8.92
CA HIS A 19 -10.26 -1.17 -8.62
C HIS A 19 -10.60 -1.05 -7.14
N VAL A 20 -11.12 -2.11 -6.51
CA VAL A 20 -11.42 -2.12 -5.07
C VAL A 20 -10.15 -1.93 -4.26
N ALA A 21 -9.05 -2.60 -4.61
CA ALA A 21 -7.78 -2.42 -3.92
C ALA A 21 -7.28 -0.97 -3.98
N LEU A 22 -7.28 -0.36 -5.17
CA LEU A 22 -6.80 1.00 -5.37
C LEU A 22 -7.71 2.05 -4.74
N SER A 23 -9.02 1.81 -4.67
CA SER A 23 -9.97 2.70 -3.98
C SER A 23 -9.73 2.76 -2.47
N GLN A 24 -9.06 1.77 -1.87
CA GLN A 24 -8.72 1.74 -0.45
C GLN A 24 -7.43 2.51 -0.11
N VAL A 25 -6.61 2.87 -1.11
CA VAL A 25 -5.33 3.56 -0.88
C VAL A 25 -5.50 4.92 -0.19
N PRO A 26 -6.47 5.78 -0.57
CA PRO A 26 -6.71 7.04 0.15
C PRO A 26 -7.01 6.83 1.63
N LEU A 27 -7.87 5.88 1.98
CA LEU A 27 -8.18 5.53 3.37
C LEU A 27 -6.92 5.03 4.10
N GLN A 28 -6.14 4.18 3.44
CA GLN A 28 -4.89 3.66 3.98
C GLN A 28 -3.92 4.80 4.34
N ILE A 29 -3.85 5.85 3.53
CA ILE A 29 -3.03 7.04 3.79
C ILE A 29 -3.61 7.85 4.96
N LEU A 30 -4.92 8.04 5.03
CA LEU A 30 -5.57 8.76 6.14
C LEU A 30 -5.36 8.10 7.51
N LEU A 31 -5.21 6.77 7.55
CA LEU A 31 -4.90 6.01 8.76
C LEU A 31 -3.42 6.05 9.14
N SER A 32 -2.53 6.45 8.22
CA SER A 32 -1.10 6.48 8.48
C SER A 32 -0.70 7.68 9.31
N PRO A 33 0.35 7.57 10.16
CA PRO A 33 0.91 8.75 10.84
C PRO A 33 1.41 9.75 9.80
N ALA A 34 1.12 11.04 10.02
CA ALA A 34 1.40 12.10 9.05
C ALA A 34 2.90 12.37 8.84
N ALA A 35 3.72 12.12 9.87
CA ALA A 35 5.16 12.26 9.78
C ALA A 35 5.88 11.31 10.75
N TYR A 36 7.11 10.93 10.40
CA TYR A 36 8.01 10.27 11.33
C TYR A 36 8.58 11.33 12.29
N ILE A 37 8.16 11.24 13.56
CA ILE A 37 8.72 12.04 14.61
C ILE A 37 9.60 11.16 15.48
N SER A 38 10.79 11.66 15.84
CA SER A 38 11.76 10.99 16.69
C SER A 38 11.11 10.39 17.95
N THR A 39 11.70 9.33 18.48
CA THR A 39 11.22 8.54 19.63
C THR A 39 10.96 9.36 20.91
N SER A 40 11.47 10.59 20.99
CA SER A 40 11.23 11.53 22.09
C SER A 40 9.96 12.37 21.94
N LYS A 41 9.33 12.34 20.75
CA LYS A 41 8.08 13.09 20.51
C LYS A 41 7.03 12.11 19.97
N PRO A 42 5.76 12.23 20.39
CA PRO A 42 4.69 11.42 19.83
C PRO A 42 4.64 11.61 18.31
N SER A 43 4.34 10.52 17.57
CA SER A 43 4.12 10.61 16.14
C SER A 43 3.02 11.64 15.85
N ALA A 44 3.23 12.46 14.83
CA ALA A 44 2.21 13.41 14.42
C ALA A 44 0.92 12.66 14.07
N PRO A 45 -0.22 13.03 14.67
CA PRO A 45 -1.46 12.33 14.43
C PRO A 45 -1.87 12.48 12.97
N SER A 46 -2.51 11.43 12.43
CA SER A 46 -3.21 11.52 11.17
C SER A 46 -4.46 12.39 11.31
N ILE A 47 -4.98 12.88 10.20
CA ILE A 47 -6.27 13.59 10.20
C ILE A 47 -7.38 12.70 10.76
N PHE A 48 -7.34 11.39 10.51
CA PHE A 48 -8.29 10.43 11.06
C PHE A 48 -8.21 10.37 12.59
N ALA A 49 -7.00 10.27 13.14
CA ALA A 49 -6.80 10.27 14.60
C ALA A 49 -7.27 11.58 15.23
N PHE A 50 -7.04 12.71 14.55
CA PHE A 50 -7.50 14.02 15.00
C PHE A 50 -9.03 14.12 15.02
N LEU A 51 -9.70 13.80 13.90
CA LEU A 51 -11.16 13.91 13.78
C LEU A 51 -11.91 12.96 14.71
N THR A 52 -11.36 11.77 14.96
CA THR A 52 -12.00 10.78 15.84
C THR A 52 -11.57 10.91 17.31
N SER A 53 -10.63 11.80 17.63
CA SER A 53 -10.01 11.90 18.97
C SER A 53 -9.37 10.57 19.45
N VAL A 54 -9.09 9.64 18.53
CA VAL A 54 -8.43 8.37 18.85
C VAL A 54 -6.92 8.55 18.77
N PRO A 55 -6.14 8.12 19.78
CA PRO A 55 -4.70 8.23 19.75
C PRO A 55 -4.10 7.52 18.53
N GLN A 56 -3.11 8.15 17.87
CA GLN A 56 -2.44 7.58 16.68
C GLN A 56 -1.84 6.19 16.96
N ALA A 57 -1.42 5.92 18.18
CA ALA A 57 -0.93 4.61 18.59
C ALA A 57 -1.97 3.50 18.42
N THR A 58 -3.25 3.82 18.63
CA THR A 58 -4.38 2.91 18.41
C THR A 58 -4.74 2.77 16.93
N VAL A 59 -4.61 3.84 16.13
CA VAL A 59 -4.92 3.83 14.69
C VAL A 59 -3.85 3.09 13.87
N THR A 60 -2.58 3.21 14.24
CA THR A 60 -1.46 2.61 13.48
C THR A 60 -1.55 1.09 13.30
N PRO A 61 -1.97 0.27 14.28
CA PRO A 61 -2.23 -1.16 14.07
C PRO A 61 -3.27 -1.44 12.98
N TYR A 62 -4.33 -0.64 12.90
CA TYR A 62 -5.35 -0.79 11.86
C TYR A 62 -4.81 -0.46 10.47
N HIS A 63 -4.00 0.60 10.32
CA HIS A 63 -3.27 0.87 9.08
C HIS A 63 -2.47 -0.36 8.62
N ARG A 64 -1.72 -0.99 9.52
CA ARG A 64 -0.92 -2.18 9.20
C ARG A 64 -1.76 -3.39 8.84
N LEU A 65 -2.83 -3.63 9.62
CA LEU A 65 -3.71 -4.78 9.43
C LEU A 65 -4.47 -4.65 8.10
N PHE A 66 -5.04 -3.48 7.85
CA PHE A 66 -5.81 -3.19 6.65
C PHE A 66 -4.95 -3.31 5.38
N GLY A 67 -3.73 -2.76 5.39
CA GLY A 67 -2.79 -2.92 4.29
C GLY A 67 -2.45 -4.37 3.98
N ARG A 68 -2.29 -5.21 5.02
CA ARG A 68 -1.93 -6.62 4.85
C ARG A 68 -3.08 -7.54 4.51
N LEU A 69 -4.25 -7.33 5.11
CA LEU A 69 -5.39 -8.26 5.00
C LEU A 69 -6.41 -7.84 3.95
N VAL A 70 -6.42 -6.58 3.54
CA VAL A 70 -7.37 -6.06 2.55
C VAL A 70 -6.65 -5.62 1.28
N VAL A 71 -5.80 -4.59 1.36
CA VAL A 71 -5.20 -4.00 0.16
C VAL A 71 -4.29 -4.99 -0.56
N SER A 72 -3.38 -5.64 0.17
CA SER A 72 -2.41 -6.56 -0.45
C SER A 72 -3.06 -7.78 -1.09
N PRO A 73 -3.98 -8.53 -0.44
CA PRO A 73 -4.62 -9.68 -1.07
C PRO A 73 -5.41 -9.30 -2.32
N LEU A 74 -6.08 -8.16 -2.33
CA LEU A 74 -6.81 -7.68 -3.50
C LEU A 74 -5.89 -7.35 -4.67
N LEU A 75 -4.74 -6.68 -4.42
CA LEU A 75 -3.74 -6.38 -5.45
C LEU A 75 -3.11 -7.66 -5.99
N PHE A 76 -2.71 -8.60 -5.12
CA PHE A 76 -2.13 -9.86 -5.54
C PHE A 76 -3.15 -10.76 -6.24
N GLY A 77 -4.39 -10.79 -5.75
CA GLY A 77 -5.49 -11.49 -6.41
C GLY A 77 -5.71 -10.97 -7.83
N HIS A 78 -5.76 -9.64 -8.00
CA HIS A 78 -5.82 -9.01 -9.33
C HIS A 78 -4.68 -9.45 -10.23
N ALA A 79 -3.43 -9.36 -9.77
CA ALA A 79 -2.26 -9.71 -10.56
C ALA A 79 -2.22 -11.20 -10.90
N THR A 80 -2.52 -12.07 -9.93
CA THR A 80 -2.55 -13.52 -10.12
C THR A 80 -3.62 -13.92 -11.12
N LEU A 81 -4.85 -13.39 -10.99
CA LEU A 81 -5.93 -13.69 -11.92
C LEU A 81 -5.62 -13.20 -13.33
N TYR A 82 -5.00 -12.02 -13.45
CA TYR A 82 -4.56 -11.53 -14.76
C TYR A 82 -3.56 -12.45 -15.43
N LEU A 83 -2.56 -12.95 -14.69
CA LEU A 83 -1.59 -13.92 -15.21
C LEU A 83 -2.24 -15.27 -15.55
N LEU A 84 -3.12 -15.76 -14.66
CA LEU A 84 -3.83 -17.02 -14.88
C LEU A 84 -4.73 -16.96 -16.11
N PHE A 85 -5.31 -15.82 -16.43
CA PHE A 85 -6.08 -15.64 -17.66
C PHE A 85 -5.26 -16.01 -18.90
N PHE A 86 -4.01 -15.60 -18.98
CA PHE A 86 -3.13 -15.95 -20.09
C PHE A 86 -2.74 -17.44 -20.09
N VAL A 87 -2.61 -18.07 -18.92
CA VAL A 87 -2.30 -19.50 -18.81
C VAL A 87 -3.49 -20.36 -19.20
N GLN A 88 -4.70 -19.95 -18.83
CA GLN A 88 -5.93 -20.73 -19.05
C GLN A 88 -6.54 -20.53 -20.43
N SER A 89 -6.30 -19.39 -21.08
CA SER A 89 -6.72 -19.20 -22.46
C SER A 89 -5.87 -20.11 -23.33
N ALA A 90 -6.31 -21.35 -23.56
CA ALA A 90 -5.61 -22.40 -24.33
C ALA A 90 -5.31 -22.00 -25.80
N HIS A 91 -4.94 -20.75 -26.00
CA HIS A 91 -4.60 -20.18 -27.29
C HIS A 91 -3.20 -20.68 -27.69
N PRO A 92 -3.00 -21.22 -28.89
CA PRO A 92 -1.70 -21.74 -29.31
C PRO A 92 -0.60 -20.67 -29.32
N GLU A 93 -0.97 -19.39 -29.34
CA GLU A 93 -0.05 -18.25 -29.34
C GLU A 93 0.09 -17.59 -27.96
N PHE A 94 -0.27 -18.25 -26.88
CA PHE A 94 -0.26 -17.68 -25.52
C PHE A 94 1.06 -16.97 -25.20
N GLY A 95 2.21 -17.62 -25.42
CA GLY A 95 3.52 -17.05 -25.16
C GLY A 95 3.79 -15.75 -25.95
N LEU A 96 3.35 -15.72 -27.21
CA LEU A 96 3.48 -14.55 -28.07
C LEU A 96 2.58 -13.41 -27.59
N LEU A 97 1.34 -13.72 -27.19
CA LEU A 97 0.39 -12.73 -26.68
C LEU A 97 0.87 -12.11 -25.37
N LEU A 98 1.35 -12.93 -24.42
CA LEU A 98 1.92 -12.46 -23.17
C LEU A 98 3.15 -11.57 -23.43
N TYR A 99 4.05 -12.00 -24.31
CA TYR A 99 5.24 -11.23 -24.67
C TYR A 99 4.90 -9.88 -25.30
N LYS A 100 3.88 -9.81 -26.15
CA LYS A 100 3.39 -8.57 -26.72
C LYS A 100 2.81 -7.66 -25.64
N ARG A 101 1.98 -8.21 -24.74
CA ARG A 101 1.33 -7.43 -23.67
C ARG A 101 2.32 -6.93 -22.62
N VAL A 102 3.38 -7.64 -22.30
CA VAL A 102 4.41 -7.18 -21.35
C VAL A 102 5.17 -5.94 -21.88
N ARG A 103 5.12 -5.68 -23.19
CA ARG A 103 5.70 -4.47 -23.78
C ARG A 103 4.78 -3.25 -23.69
N ASP A 104 3.51 -3.43 -23.43
CA ASP A 104 2.57 -2.33 -23.27
C ASP A 104 2.86 -1.58 -21.97
N LEU A 105 2.89 -0.25 -22.02
CA LEU A 105 3.25 0.61 -20.90
C LEU A 105 2.33 0.39 -19.68
N ASP A 106 1.03 0.19 -19.93
CA ASP A 106 0.05 -0.11 -18.86
C ASP A 106 0.40 -1.40 -18.11
N VAL A 107 0.80 -2.45 -18.82
CA VAL A 107 1.22 -3.71 -18.19
C VAL A 107 2.55 -3.56 -17.44
N GLN A 108 3.52 -2.84 -17.99
CA GLN A 108 4.78 -2.54 -17.31
C GLN A 108 4.56 -1.77 -16.01
N CYS A 109 3.69 -0.76 -16.03
CA CYS A 109 3.29 -0.03 -14.83
C CYS A 109 2.58 -0.94 -13.82
N GLY A 110 1.72 -1.87 -14.26
CA GLY A 110 1.10 -2.87 -13.40
C GLY A 110 2.11 -3.81 -12.74
N LEU A 111 3.09 -4.32 -13.50
CA LEU A 111 4.17 -5.17 -12.98
C LEU A 111 5.05 -4.42 -11.98
N LEU A 112 5.37 -3.16 -12.27
CA LEU A 112 6.09 -2.29 -11.33
C LEU A 112 5.29 -2.11 -10.03
N ALA A 113 4.00 -1.82 -10.13
CA ALA A 113 3.13 -1.64 -8.96
C ALA A 113 3.10 -2.90 -8.08
N VAL A 114 2.98 -4.10 -8.67
CA VAL A 114 3.00 -5.37 -7.94
C VAL A 114 4.37 -5.61 -7.30
N SER A 115 5.46 -5.37 -8.02
CA SER A 115 6.82 -5.53 -7.50
C SER A 115 7.07 -4.62 -6.29
N VAL A 116 6.60 -3.37 -6.36
CA VAL A 116 6.67 -2.41 -5.26
C VAL A 116 5.79 -2.86 -4.08
N ALA A 117 4.59 -3.41 -4.34
CA ALA A 117 3.72 -3.96 -3.29
C ALA A 117 4.39 -5.14 -2.55
N VAL A 118 5.08 -6.03 -3.28
CA VAL A 118 5.93 -7.08 -2.67
C VAL A 118 7.01 -6.47 -1.80
N GLY A 119 7.73 -5.47 -2.31
CA GLY A 119 8.73 -4.72 -1.57
C GLY A 119 8.18 -4.16 -0.26
N LEU A 120 7.02 -3.47 -0.32
CA LEU A 120 6.34 -2.93 0.86
C LEU A 120 6.05 -4.01 1.91
N LEU A 121 5.57 -5.19 1.50
CA LEU A 121 5.29 -6.30 2.41
C LEU A 121 6.56 -6.88 3.03
N LEU A 122 7.62 -7.03 2.26
CA LEU A 122 8.90 -7.56 2.74
C LEU A 122 9.56 -6.61 3.74
N PHE A 123 9.55 -5.30 3.46
CA PHE A 123 10.09 -4.28 4.36
C PHE A 123 9.18 -4.04 5.57
N ALA A 124 7.86 -4.23 5.45
CA ALA A 124 6.90 -4.04 6.54
C ALA A 124 6.95 -5.17 7.59
N ARG A 125 7.71 -6.24 7.38
CA ARG A 125 7.91 -7.26 8.42
C ARG A 125 8.75 -6.67 9.55
N PRO A 126 8.18 -6.45 10.75
CA PRO A 126 9.01 -6.24 11.93
C PRO A 126 9.79 -7.56 12.10
N ARG A 127 11.09 -7.54 11.89
CA ARG A 127 11.93 -8.63 12.37
C ARG A 127 11.71 -8.68 13.87
N GLY A 128 10.97 -9.72 14.31
CA GLY A 128 10.64 -9.91 15.71
C GLY A 128 11.93 -9.86 16.52
N VAL A 129 12.05 -8.82 17.31
CA VAL A 129 12.86 -8.93 18.52
C VAL A 129 12.04 -9.88 19.37
N THR A 130 12.37 -11.15 19.33
CA THR A 130 12.03 -12.11 20.38
C THR A 130 12.63 -11.51 21.62
N GLN A 131 11.79 -10.82 22.37
CA GLN A 131 12.11 -10.33 23.70
C GLN A 131 12.12 -11.58 24.60
N LYS A 132 13.25 -12.31 24.53
CA LYS A 132 13.57 -13.31 25.54
C LYS A 132 13.69 -12.57 26.87
N GLY A 133 12.80 -12.88 27.74
CA GLY A 133 12.81 -12.73 29.18
C GLY A 133 13.53 -11.51 29.78
N GLY A 134 12.76 -10.67 30.45
CA GLY A 134 13.17 -9.98 31.66
C GLY A 134 14.43 -9.16 31.61
N SER A 135 14.43 -8.00 30.91
CA SER A 135 15.42 -6.96 31.20
C SER A 135 14.81 -5.60 31.02
N LYS A 136 15.03 -4.77 32.03
CA LYS A 136 14.57 -3.40 32.20
C LYS A 136 14.65 -2.60 30.91
N SER A 137 13.60 -1.85 30.61
CA SER A 137 13.44 -0.86 29.58
C SER A 137 14.73 -0.04 29.32
N ARG A 138 15.56 -0.52 28.42
CA ARG A 138 16.73 0.24 27.93
C ARG A 138 16.24 1.14 26.81
N ALA A 139 16.48 2.42 26.94
CA ALA A 139 16.19 3.41 25.89
C ALA A 139 16.70 2.91 24.53
N PRO A 140 15.94 3.09 23.43
CA PRO A 140 16.33 2.58 22.13
C PRO A 140 17.70 3.13 21.73
N THR A 141 18.67 2.26 21.54
CA THR A 141 19.98 2.62 21.02
C THR A 141 19.85 3.33 19.67
N GLY A 142 20.69 4.32 19.39
CA GLY A 142 20.63 5.14 18.17
C GLY A 142 20.55 4.35 16.85
N SER A 143 20.95 3.08 16.84
CA SER A 143 20.80 2.15 15.72
C SER A 143 19.32 1.79 15.45
N MET A 144 18.49 1.63 16.48
CA MET A 144 17.05 1.34 16.31
C MET A 144 16.29 2.54 15.76
N GLN A 145 16.66 3.76 16.15
CA GLN A 145 16.03 4.97 15.64
C GLN A 145 16.35 5.17 14.16
N LYS A 146 17.60 5.01 13.75
CA LYS A 146 18.01 5.06 12.33
C LYS A 146 17.25 4.05 11.49
N ARG A 147 17.12 2.80 11.94
CA ARG A 147 16.38 1.74 11.24
C ARG A 147 14.90 2.09 11.04
N ARG A 148 14.23 2.68 12.05
CA ARG A 148 12.84 3.14 11.93
C ARG A 148 12.70 4.29 10.95
N GLN A 149 13.62 5.24 10.98
CA GLN A 149 13.64 6.36 10.04
C GLN A 149 13.87 5.88 8.60
N THR A 150 14.85 5.01 8.37
CA THR A 150 15.10 4.40 7.06
C THR A 150 13.87 3.64 6.57
N PHE A 151 13.25 2.82 7.44
CA PHE A 151 12.01 2.13 7.11
C PHE A 151 10.92 3.11 6.66
N TYR A 152 10.70 4.19 7.39
CA TYR A 152 9.67 5.17 7.06
C TYR A 152 9.93 5.83 5.70
N ILE A 153 11.17 6.27 5.45
CA ILE A 153 11.55 6.92 4.18
C ILE A 153 11.35 5.94 3.02
N VAL A 154 11.88 4.73 3.12
CA VAL A 154 11.75 3.70 2.08
C VAL A 154 10.28 3.36 1.84
N HIS A 155 9.49 3.22 2.91
CA HIS A 155 8.06 2.92 2.81
C HIS A 155 7.30 4.03 2.06
N VAL A 156 7.53 5.29 2.41
CA VAL A 156 6.86 6.42 1.74
C VAL A 156 7.28 6.52 0.28
N LEU A 157 8.56 6.32 -0.04
CA LEU A 157 9.05 6.30 -1.42
C LEU A 157 8.41 5.17 -2.23
N LEU A 158 8.34 3.96 -1.68
CA LEU A 158 7.69 2.83 -2.34
C LEU A 158 6.20 3.09 -2.56
N VAL A 159 5.50 3.68 -1.59
CA VAL A 159 4.08 4.08 -1.77
C VAL A 159 3.94 5.12 -2.87
N ALA A 160 4.83 6.11 -2.95
CA ALA A 160 4.81 7.11 -4.02
C ALA A 160 5.01 6.46 -5.39
N VAL A 161 5.98 5.54 -5.53
CA VAL A 161 6.20 4.78 -6.78
C VAL A 161 4.99 3.93 -7.13
N LEU A 162 4.37 3.26 -6.15
CA LEU A 162 3.13 2.50 -6.35
C LEU A 162 2.02 3.39 -6.90
N CYS A 163 1.80 4.56 -6.31
CA CYS A 163 0.76 5.50 -6.75
C CYS A 163 1.00 6.01 -8.17
N VAL A 164 2.25 6.35 -8.51
CA VAL A 164 2.62 6.78 -9.88
C VAL A 164 2.42 5.64 -10.88
N ALA A 165 2.89 4.44 -10.57
CA ALA A 165 2.71 3.28 -11.42
C ALA A 165 1.22 2.95 -11.63
N ALA A 166 0.41 2.96 -10.57
CA ALA A 166 -1.04 2.75 -10.66
C ALA A 166 -1.75 3.85 -11.48
N TYR A 167 -1.30 5.09 -11.40
CA TYR A 167 -1.85 6.22 -12.17
C TYR A 167 -1.70 6.02 -13.68
N TYR A 168 -0.55 5.47 -14.11
CA TYR A 168 -0.28 5.18 -15.52
C TYR A 168 -0.78 3.82 -15.97
N HIS A 169 -1.02 2.89 -15.03
CA HIS A 169 -1.48 1.54 -15.34
C HIS A 169 -2.88 1.53 -15.98
N VAL A 170 -3.83 2.30 -15.43
CA VAL A 170 -5.20 2.35 -15.95
C VAL A 170 -5.87 3.69 -15.65
N ALA A 171 -6.59 4.23 -16.65
CA ALA A 171 -7.22 5.56 -16.55
C ALA A 171 -8.17 5.69 -15.35
N GLN A 172 -8.91 4.62 -15.01
CA GLN A 172 -9.84 4.62 -13.89
C GLN A 172 -9.15 4.71 -12.52
N ALA A 173 -7.87 4.31 -12.41
CA ALA A 173 -7.11 4.41 -11.16
C ALA A 173 -6.72 5.87 -10.85
N ARG A 174 -6.66 6.75 -11.84
CA ARG A 174 -6.21 8.14 -11.68
C ARG A 174 -6.95 8.88 -10.59
N LYS A 175 -8.28 8.73 -10.54
CA LYS A 175 -9.11 9.37 -9.49
C LYS A 175 -8.71 8.93 -8.08
N TYR A 176 -8.44 7.65 -7.88
CA TYR A 176 -8.02 7.13 -6.57
C TYR A 176 -6.62 7.60 -6.19
N MET A 177 -5.71 7.70 -7.16
CA MET A 177 -4.35 8.20 -6.92
C MET A 177 -4.33 9.69 -6.62
N LEU A 178 -5.18 10.49 -7.26
CA LEU A 178 -5.37 11.91 -6.92
C LEU A 178 -5.99 12.07 -5.53
N GLN A 179 -6.97 11.25 -5.17
CA GLN A 179 -7.52 11.22 -3.81
C GLN A 179 -6.46 10.81 -2.77
N ALA A 180 -5.59 9.84 -3.10
CA ALA A 180 -4.48 9.43 -2.25
C ALA A 180 -3.48 10.58 -2.03
N LEU A 181 -3.15 11.33 -3.08
CA LEU A 181 -2.32 12.52 -2.99
C LEU A 181 -2.98 13.59 -2.11
N GLY A 182 -4.27 13.86 -2.31
CA GLY A 182 -5.06 14.77 -1.47
C GLY A 182 -5.04 14.34 0.00
N ALA A 183 -5.25 13.05 0.28
CA ALA A 183 -5.17 12.49 1.63
C ALA A 183 -3.79 12.68 2.27
N PHE A 184 -2.72 12.48 1.49
CA PHE A 184 -1.34 12.71 1.95
C PHE A 184 -1.08 14.18 2.30
N VAL A 185 -1.50 15.10 1.43
CA VAL A 185 -1.36 16.55 1.66
C VAL A 185 -2.17 16.98 2.89
N LEU A 186 -3.41 16.50 3.03
CA LEU A 186 -4.27 16.80 4.18
C LEU A 186 -3.66 16.30 5.50
N ASN A 187 -3.12 15.06 5.50
CA ASN A 187 -2.42 14.53 6.67
C ASN A 187 -1.21 15.39 7.04
N GLY A 188 -0.41 15.78 6.06
CA GLY A 188 0.76 16.65 6.27
C GLY A 188 0.37 18.01 6.82
N ALA A 189 -0.63 18.67 6.24
CA ALA A 189 -1.13 19.97 6.67
C ALA A 189 -1.68 19.92 8.11
N CYS A 190 -2.51 18.92 8.40
CA CYS A 190 -3.06 18.71 9.75
C CYS A 190 -1.94 18.55 10.78
N SER A 191 -0.93 17.75 10.47
CA SER A 191 0.23 17.55 11.35
C SER A 191 1.01 18.84 11.61
N LEU A 192 1.24 19.65 10.59
CA LEU A 192 1.94 20.93 10.72
C LEU A 192 1.17 21.91 11.60
N VAL A 193 -0.15 22.00 11.41
CA VAL A 193 -1.02 22.85 12.24
C VAL A 193 -0.97 22.42 13.69
N MET A 194 -1.10 21.11 13.96
CA MET A 194 -1.12 20.59 15.34
C MET A 194 0.22 20.74 16.05
N VAL A 195 1.33 20.60 15.35
CA VAL A 195 2.68 20.85 15.93
C VAL A 195 2.88 22.33 16.28
N ARG A 196 2.25 23.24 15.52
CA ARG A 196 2.33 24.68 15.82
C ARG A 196 1.43 25.11 16.98
N TRP A 197 0.24 24.54 17.09
CA TRP A 197 -0.76 24.96 18.09
C TRP A 197 -0.63 24.19 19.42
N GLY A 198 0.06 23.05 19.43
CA GLY A 198 0.35 22.26 20.64
C GLY A 198 1.61 22.70 21.39
N LYS A 199 2.20 23.84 21.02
CA LYS A 199 3.26 24.55 21.75
C LYS A 199 2.66 25.68 22.56
#